data_7ebb9fc0cdea16e17514a27eb4a20407
#
_entry.id   7ebb9fc0cdea16e17514a27eb4a20407
#
_cell.length_a   1.000
_cell.length_b   1.000
_cell.length_c   1.000
_cell.angle_alpha   90.00
_cell.angle_beta   90.00
_cell.angle_gamma   90.00
#
_symmetry.space_group_name_H-M   'P 1'
#
loop_
_entity.id
_entity.type
_entity.pdbx_description
1 polymer ?
#
loop_
_entity_poly.entity_id
_entity_poly.type
_entity_poly.pdbx_seq_one_letter_code
_entity_poly.pdbx_strand_id
1 'polypeptide(L)'
;AAVDPAARHAASQAHTATHIVHAALRELVGPTATQAGSYNKPGYLRFDYSATHGMSEALRLEVEQRANQAIRDSFDVTASQMKLEEAKALGAMAMFGEKYPPIVRVVELAGPWSRELCGGTHVANTAQIGVLNLLSESSIGSGVRRVEALVAQDAFERFAAERALVATLTDSLRVQPEQLAERVDKLLGQLKSAEKQIAALQAEKLLARSGELAAAARRVGDVRLVAESLPGIAGGDLRTLALDIRERLGAEPAVV
;
A
#
# COMPACT_ATOMS: atom_id res chain seq x y z
N ALA A 1 -11.17 -38.70 -12.48
CA ALA A 1 -10.52 -37.69 -11.60
C ALA A 1 -11.58 -37.13 -10.66
N ALA A 2 -11.26 -36.98 -9.37
CA ALA A 2 -12.12 -36.32 -8.40
C ALA A 2 -11.65 -34.86 -8.24
N VAL A 3 -12.57 -33.92 -8.21
CA VAL A 3 -12.30 -32.50 -7.93
C VAL A 3 -12.61 -32.27 -6.46
N ASP A 4 -11.71 -31.58 -5.75
CA ASP A 4 -11.98 -31.13 -4.39
C ASP A 4 -13.11 -30.08 -4.39
N PRO A 5 -14.27 -30.39 -3.76
CA PRO A 5 -15.41 -29.47 -3.76
C PRO A 5 -15.13 -28.15 -3.06
N ALA A 6 -14.31 -28.13 -1.99
CA ALA A 6 -13.98 -26.91 -1.26
C ALA A 6 -13.10 -25.98 -2.10
N ALA A 7 -12.04 -26.51 -2.70
CA ALA A 7 -11.19 -25.75 -3.61
C ALA A 7 -11.95 -25.23 -4.83
N ARG A 8 -12.85 -26.06 -5.39
CA ARG A 8 -13.72 -25.63 -6.49
C ARG A 8 -14.66 -24.51 -6.10
N HIS A 9 -15.28 -24.59 -4.92
CA HIS A 9 -16.17 -23.55 -4.42
C HIS A 9 -15.40 -22.23 -4.20
N ALA A 10 -14.25 -22.28 -3.56
CA ALA A 10 -13.40 -21.11 -3.34
C ALA A 10 -12.92 -20.47 -4.65
N ALA A 11 -12.58 -21.28 -5.65
CA ALA A 11 -12.25 -20.77 -7.00
C ALA A 11 -13.47 -20.13 -7.67
N SER A 12 -14.69 -20.68 -7.49
CA SER A 12 -15.94 -20.12 -8.00
C SER A 12 -16.27 -18.78 -7.36
N GLN A 13 -16.00 -18.62 -6.05
CA GLN A 13 -16.12 -17.34 -5.33
C GLN A 13 -15.19 -16.27 -5.96
N ALA A 14 -13.92 -16.59 -6.16
CA ALA A 14 -12.95 -15.69 -6.75
C ALA A 14 -13.31 -15.32 -8.20
N HIS A 15 -13.79 -16.28 -8.98
CA HIS A 15 -14.18 -16.03 -10.37
C HIS A 15 -15.43 -15.14 -10.46
N THR A 16 -16.44 -15.39 -9.63
CA THR A 16 -17.63 -14.53 -9.60
C THR A 16 -17.28 -13.12 -9.11
N ALA A 17 -16.40 -13.01 -8.10
CA ALA A 17 -15.91 -11.72 -7.63
C ALA A 17 -15.17 -10.93 -8.72
N THR A 18 -14.49 -11.61 -9.67
CA THR A 18 -13.86 -10.95 -10.82
C THR A 18 -14.88 -10.22 -11.69
N HIS A 19 -16.04 -10.83 -11.99
CA HIS A 19 -17.13 -10.19 -12.70
C HIS A 19 -17.71 -9.00 -11.94
N ILE A 20 -17.83 -9.11 -10.62
CA ILE A 20 -18.28 -8.00 -9.75
C ILE A 20 -17.29 -6.82 -9.82
N VAL A 21 -15.98 -7.09 -9.71
CA VAL A 21 -14.92 -6.06 -9.80
C VAL A 21 -14.96 -5.42 -11.19
N HIS A 22 -15.09 -6.20 -12.27
CA HIS A 22 -15.18 -5.66 -13.61
C HIS A 22 -16.39 -4.72 -13.77
N ALA A 23 -17.58 -5.13 -13.30
CA ALA A 23 -18.77 -4.30 -13.36
C ALA A 23 -18.63 -3.01 -12.53
N ALA A 24 -18.06 -3.10 -11.32
CA ALA A 24 -17.79 -1.93 -10.48
C ALA A 24 -16.77 -0.97 -11.13
N LEU A 25 -15.71 -1.48 -11.75
CA LEU A 25 -14.75 -0.67 -12.49
C LEU A 25 -15.41 0.04 -13.68
N ARG A 26 -16.27 -0.63 -14.43
CA ARG A 26 -16.98 -0.02 -15.56
C ARG A 26 -17.97 1.05 -15.10
N GLU A 27 -18.60 0.87 -13.96
CA GLU A 27 -19.52 1.83 -13.36
C GLU A 27 -18.81 3.10 -12.87
N LEU A 28 -17.66 2.96 -12.21
CA LEU A 28 -16.99 4.04 -11.50
C LEU A 28 -15.80 4.66 -12.26
N VAL A 29 -15.02 3.84 -12.95
CA VAL A 29 -13.89 4.32 -13.79
C VAL A 29 -14.35 4.69 -15.18
N GLY A 30 -15.31 3.93 -15.71
CA GLY A 30 -15.94 4.19 -17.02
C GLY A 30 -16.09 2.94 -17.88
N PRO A 31 -16.95 3.01 -18.92
CA PRO A 31 -17.29 1.86 -19.77
C PRO A 31 -16.09 1.32 -20.58
N THR A 32 -15.01 2.09 -20.69
CA THR A 32 -13.76 1.70 -21.37
C THR A 32 -12.86 0.83 -20.50
N ALA A 33 -13.19 0.64 -19.21
CA ALA A 33 -12.48 -0.27 -18.31
C ALA A 33 -12.78 -1.73 -18.67
N THR A 34 -12.33 -2.16 -19.86
CA THR A 34 -12.55 -3.51 -20.40
C THR A 34 -11.45 -4.46 -19.94
N GLN A 35 -11.77 -5.75 -19.86
CA GLN A 35 -10.82 -6.77 -19.47
C GLN A 35 -9.69 -6.91 -20.49
N ALA A 36 -8.44 -6.77 -20.02
CA ALA A 36 -7.23 -7.09 -20.74
C ALA A 36 -6.65 -8.46 -20.37
N GLY A 37 -6.96 -8.94 -19.15
CA GLY A 37 -6.58 -10.25 -18.64
C GLY A 37 -7.16 -10.50 -17.26
N SER A 38 -7.18 -11.75 -16.82
CA SER A 38 -7.56 -12.11 -15.45
C SER A 38 -6.89 -13.40 -14.99
N TYR A 39 -6.80 -13.57 -13.69
CA TYR A 39 -6.36 -14.80 -13.06
C TYR A 39 -7.09 -15.01 -11.74
N ASN A 40 -7.63 -16.21 -11.56
CA ASN A 40 -8.39 -16.59 -10.36
C ASN A 40 -7.81 -17.85 -9.75
N LYS A 41 -7.71 -17.89 -8.44
CA LYS A 41 -7.47 -19.10 -7.63
C LYS A 41 -8.31 -19.02 -6.36
N PRO A 42 -8.44 -20.11 -5.58
CA PRO A 42 -9.10 -20.03 -4.28
C PRO A 42 -8.62 -18.82 -3.47
N GLY A 43 -9.55 -18.02 -2.98
CA GLY A 43 -9.30 -16.86 -2.12
C GLY A 43 -8.70 -15.62 -2.78
N TYR A 44 -8.33 -15.66 -4.08
CA TYR A 44 -7.62 -14.57 -4.73
C TYR A 44 -8.06 -14.35 -6.17
N LEU A 45 -8.12 -13.10 -6.58
CA LEU A 45 -8.29 -12.70 -7.96
C LEU A 45 -7.28 -11.60 -8.37
N ARG A 46 -6.97 -11.60 -9.66
CA ARG A 46 -6.25 -10.54 -10.35
C ARG A 46 -7.04 -10.17 -11.61
N PHE A 47 -7.23 -8.88 -11.83
CA PHE A 47 -7.95 -8.38 -12.99
C PHE A 47 -7.18 -7.24 -13.64
N ASP A 48 -6.85 -7.42 -14.92
CA ASP A 48 -6.16 -6.45 -15.74
C ASP A 48 -7.19 -5.75 -16.64
N TYR A 49 -7.20 -4.42 -16.65
CA TYR A 49 -8.20 -3.64 -17.36
C TYR A 49 -7.61 -2.43 -18.07
N SER A 50 -8.30 -1.96 -19.11
CA SER A 50 -7.90 -0.80 -19.89
C SER A 50 -8.20 0.48 -19.12
N ALA A 51 -7.18 1.27 -18.82
CA ALA A 51 -7.31 2.62 -18.26
C ALA A 51 -6.02 3.42 -18.47
N THR A 52 -6.16 4.71 -18.75
CA THR A 52 -5.04 5.64 -19.00
C THR A 52 -4.41 6.17 -17.70
N HIS A 53 -5.18 6.21 -16.62
CA HIS A 53 -4.75 6.75 -15.33
C HIS A 53 -5.03 5.74 -14.22
N GLY A 54 -4.22 5.80 -13.14
CA GLY A 54 -4.48 5.05 -11.93
C GLY A 54 -5.67 5.59 -11.15
N MET A 55 -6.30 4.74 -10.36
CA MET A 55 -7.31 5.16 -9.41
C MET A 55 -6.68 5.94 -8.26
N SER A 56 -7.36 6.99 -7.79
CA SER A 56 -7.07 7.57 -6.49
C SER A 56 -7.39 6.57 -5.37
N GLU A 57 -6.85 6.77 -4.19
CA GLU A 57 -7.20 5.93 -3.04
C GLU A 57 -8.71 5.97 -2.73
N ALA A 58 -9.33 7.15 -2.84
CA ALA A 58 -10.77 7.31 -2.67
C ALA A 58 -11.55 6.48 -3.69
N LEU A 59 -11.20 6.54 -4.98
CA LEU A 59 -11.87 5.78 -6.03
C LEU A 59 -11.67 4.27 -5.85
N ARG A 60 -10.47 3.84 -5.42
CA ARG A 60 -10.18 2.44 -5.11
C ARG A 60 -11.09 1.92 -3.99
N LEU A 61 -11.28 2.73 -2.94
CA LEU A 61 -12.20 2.41 -1.85
C LEU A 61 -13.66 2.37 -2.34
N GLU A 62 -14.08 3.28 -3.22
CA GLU A 62 -15.42 3.26 -3.80
C GLU A 62 -15.67 1.99 -4.64
N VAL A 63 -14.68 1.55 -5.44
CA VAL A 63 -14.74 0.29 -6.18
C VAL A 63 -14.89 -0.91 -5.24
N GLU A 64 -14.10 -0.97 -4.17
CA GLU A 64 -14.21 -2.01 -3.16
C GLU A 64 -15.58 -2.00 -2.47
N GLN A 65 -16.06 -0.83 -2.07
CA GLN A 65 -17.38 -0.68 -1.45
C GLN A 65 -18.50 -1.10 -2.39
N ARG A 66 -18.43 -0.69 -3.67
CA ARG A 66 -19.41 -1.07 -4.68
C ARG A 66 -19.43 -2.57 -4.94
N ALA A 67 -18.25 -3.19 -5.00
CA ALA A 67 -18.13 -4.64 -5.13
C ALA A 67 -18.74 -5.38 -3.93
N ASN A 68 -18.40 -4.96 -2.73
CA ASN A 68 -18.98 -5.53 -1.50
C ASN A 68 -20.48 -5.25 -1.37
N GLN A 69 -20.99 -4.13 -1.90
CA GLN A 69 -22.42 -3.87 -1.97
C GLN A 69 -23.11 -4.91 -2.87
N ALA A 70 -22.57 -5.21 -4.06
CA ALA A 70 -23.11 -6.23 -4.95
C ALA A 70 -23.09 -7.64 -4.35
N ILE A 71 -22.12 -7.93 -3.47
CA ILE A 71 -22.09 -9.16 -2.69
C ILE A 71 -23.26 -9.20 -1.68
N ARG A 72 -23.48 -8.11 -0.95
CA ARG A 72 -24.58 -8.00 0.05
C ARG A 72 -25.97 -7.97 -0.59
N ASP A 73 -26.09 -7.41 -1.79
CA ASP A 73 -27.35 -7.37 -2.53
C ASP A 73 -27.85 -8.76 -2.93
N SER A 74 -26.99 -9.78 -2.80
CA SER A 74 -27.39 -11.19 -2.95
C SER A 74 -27.98 -11.50 -4.31
N PHE A 75 -27.34 -11.03 -5.39
CA PHE A 75 -27.80 -11.28 -6.74
C PHE A 75 -27.66 -12.76 -7.14
N ASP A 76 -28.66 -13.29 -7.81
CA ASP A 76 -28.55 -14.60 -8.44
C ASP A 76 -27.55 -14.53 -9.60
N VAL A 77 -26.70 -15.54 -9.68
CA VAL A 77 -25.75 -15.75 -10.77
C VAL A 77 -26.34 -16.74 -11.73
N THR A 78 -26.78 -16.26 -12.88
CA THR A 78 -27.41 -17.09 -13.91
C THR A 78 -26.43 -17.37 -15.05
N ALA A 79 -26.60 -18.54 -15.66
CA ALA A 79 -25.79 -18.91 -16.84
C ALA A 79 -26.72 -19.53 -17.90
N SER A 80 -26.71 -18.96 -19.09
CA SER A 80 -27.52 -19.42 -20.22
C SER A 80 -26.65 -19.66 -21.45
N GLN A 81 -27.09 -20.59 -22.32
CA GLN A 81 -26.49 -20.77 -23.65
C GLN A 81 -27.37 -20.12 -24.69
N MET A 82 -26.76 -19.33 -25.60
CA MET A 82 -27.47 -18.66 -26.68
C MET A 82 -26.55 -18.48 -27.89
N LYS A 83 -27.11 -18.04 -28.99
CA LYS A 83 -26.31 -17.68 -30.16
C LYS A 83 -25.44 -16.45 -29.86
N LEU A 84 -24.23 -16.42 -30.41
CA LEU A 84 -23.31 -15.30 -30.23
C LEU A 84 -23.94 -13.94 -30.63
N GLU A 85 -24.72 -13.92 -31.70
CA GLU A 85 -25.40 -12.69 -32.16
C GLU A 85 -26.49 -12.24 -31.17
N GLU A 86 -27.20 -13.17 -30.52
CA GLU A 86 -28.18 -12.87 -29.47
C GLU A 86 -27.49 -12.30 -28.27
N ALA A 87 -26.37 -12.92 -27.85
CA ALA A 87 -25.57 -12.45 -26.71
C ALA A 87 -25.04 -11.02 -26.96
N LYS A 88 -24.55 -10.72 -28.16
CA LYS A 88 -24.11 -9.37 -28.53
C LYS A 88 -25.26 -8.39 -28.53
N ALA A 89 -26.44 -8.77 -29.07
CA ALA A 89 -27.63 -7.90 -29.07
C ALA A 89 -28.12 -7.58 -27.65
N LEU A 90 -27.92 -8.48 -26.68
CA LEU A 90 -28.17 -8.25 -25.25
C LEU A 90 -27.07 -7.41 -24.56
N GLY A 91 -26.00 -7.03 -25.28
CA GLY A 91 -24.89 -6.28 -24.74
C GLY A 91 -23.92 -7.11 -23.87
N ALA A 92 -23.86 -8.43 -24.09
CA ALA A 92 -22.92 -9.28 -23.37
C ALA A 92 -21.46 -8.91 -23.74
N MET A 93 -20.65 -8.72 -22.70
CA MET A 93 -19.23 -8.39 -22.85
C MET A 93 -18.45 -9.61 -23.33
N ALA A 94 -17.62 -9.40 -24.33
CA ALA A 94 -16.68 -10.39 -24.86
C ALA A 94 -15.25 -9.88 -24.67
N MET A 95 -14.31 -10.76 -24.42
CA MET A 95 -12.89 -10.38 -24.39
C MET A 95 -12.44 -9.95 -25.78
N PHE A 96 -11.69 -8.88 -25.84
CA PHE A 96 -11.19 -8.35 -27.09
C PHE A 96 -10.20 -9.32 -27.77
N GLY A 97 -10.40 -9.56 -29.07
CA GLY A 97 -9.50 -10.42 -29.86
C GLY A 97 -9.76 -11.92 -29.76
N GLU A 98 -10.69 -12.38 -28.92
CA GLU A 98 -11.04 -13.80 -28.87
C GLU A 98 -12.05 -14.21 -29.95
N LYS A 99 -11.89 -15.45 -30.43
CA LYS A 99 -12.84 -16.08 -31.36
C LYS A 99 -13.82 -16.93 -30.57
N TYR A 100 -15.09 -16.62 -30.68
CA TYR A 100 -16.14 -17.34 -29.98
C TYR A 100 -16.86 -18.33 -30.94
N PRO A 101 -17.31 -19.49 -30.40
CA PRO A 101 -18.15 -20.40 -31.17
C PRO A 101 -19.53 -19.78 -31.46
N PRO A 102 -20.32 -20.35 -32.39
CA PRO A 102 -21.67 -19.85 -32.71
C PRO A 102 -22.64 -19.87 -31.53
N ILE A 103 -22.47 -20.81 -30.58
CA ILE A 103 -23.20 -20.89 -29.30
C ILE A 103 -22.25 -20.56 -28.20
N VAL A 104 -22.60 -19.57 -27.36
CA VAL A 104 -21.82 -19.08 -26.25
C VAL A 104 -22.56 -19.22 -24.94
N ARG A 105 -21.80 -19.31 -23.84
CA ARG A 105 -22.35 -19.25 -22.49
C ARG A 105 -22.25 -17.81 -21.98
N VAL A 106 -23.39 -17.25 -21.60
CA VAL A 106 -23.51 -15.93 -21.00
C VAL A 106 -23.74 -16.09 -19.50
N VAL A 107 -22.93 -15.42 -18.70
CA VAL A 107 -23.08 -15.33 -17.23
C VAL A 107 -23.58 -13.94 -16.89
N GLU A 108 -24.61 -13.85 -16.05
CA GLU A 108 -25.23 -12.61 -15.62
C GLU A 108 -25.29 -12.52 -14.09
N LEU A 109 -25.00 -11.33 -13.59
CA LEU A 109 -25.18 -10.92 -12.21
C LEU A 109 -25.98 -9.60 -12.23
N ALA A 110 -27.15 -9.56 -11.59
CA ALA A 110 -28.05 -8.40 -11.62
C ALA A 110 -28.41 -7.94 -13.06
N GLY A 111 -28.64 -8.89 -13.95
CA GLY A 111 -28.99 -8.61 -15.35
C GLY A 111 -27.90 -7.85 -16.09
N PRO A 112 -28.20 -6.66 -16.68
CA PRO A 112 -27.26 -5.95 -17.53
C PRO A 112 -26.09 -5.29 -16.76
N TRP A 113 -26.10 -5.27 -15.43
CA TRP A 113 -25.01 -4.69 -14.65
C TRP A 113 -23.70 -5.46 -14.87
N SER A 114 -23.77 -6.81 -14.83
CA SER A 114 -22.67 -7.67 -15.26
C SER A 114 -23.23 -8.79 -16.13
N ARG A 115 -22.94 -8.72 -17.43
CA ARG A 115 -23.34 -9.71 -18.42
C ARG A 115 -22.16 -10.00 -19.33
N GLU A 116 -21.58 -11.20 -19.23
CA GLU A 116 -20.31 -11.50 -19.84
C GLU A 116 -20.30 -12.90 -20.49
N LEU A 117 -19.55 -13.05 -21.60
CA LEU A 117 -19.26 -14.36 -22.17
C LEU A 117 -18.25 -15.07 -21.27
N CYS A 118 -18.67 -16.11 -20.57
CA CYS A 118 -17.80 -16.81 -19.64
C CYS A 118 -18.09 -18.31 -19.57
N GLY A 119 -17.02 -19.12 -19.75
CA GLY A 119 -17.07 -20.58 -19.63
C GLY A 119 -16.74 -21.13 -18.25
N GLY A 120 -16.38 -20.28 -17.27
CA GLY A 120 -15.88 -20.68 -15.97
C GLY A 120 -16.93 -21.14 -14.97
N THR A 121 -16.47 -21.52 -13.78
CA THR A 121 -17.34 -21.92 -12.65
C THR A 121 -17.65 -20.73 -11.77
N HIS A 122 -18.90 -20.64 -11.35
CA HIS A 122 -19.41 -19.53 -10.54
C HIS A 122 -20.19 -20.05 -9.34
N VAL A 123 -20.34 -19.21 -8.32
CA VAL A 123 -21.30 -19.40 -7.24
C VAL A 123 -22.73 -19.19 -7.77
N ALA A 124 -23.74 -19.73 -7.10
CA ALA A 124 -25.13 -19.54 -7.50
C ALA A 124 -25.70 -18.17 -7.13
N ASN A 125 -25.12 -17.53 -6.12
CA ASN A 125 -25.54 -16.22 -5.63
C ASN A 125 -24.33 -15.43 -5.11
N THR A 126 -24.31 -14.12 -5.33
CA THR A 126 -23.17 -13.27 -4.97
C THR A 126 -22.87 -13.26 -3.47
N ALA A 127 -23.87 -13.43 -2.61
CA ALA A 127 -23.67 -13.51 -1.16
C ALA A 127 -22.76 -14.68 -0.74
N GLN A 128 -22.65 -15.73 -1.55
CA GLN A 128 -21.77 -16.87 -1.28
C GLN A 128 -20.27 -16.47 -1.34
N ILE A 129 -19.93 -15.32 -1.90
CA ILE A 129 -18.55 -14.78 -1.90
C ILE A 129 -18.16 -14.32 -0.48
N GLY A 130 -19.11 -13.79 0.28
CA GLY A 130 -18.91 -13.31 1.63
C GLY A 130 -18.35 -11.86 1.64
N VAL A 131 -17.05 -11.70 1.44
CA VAL A 131 -16.39 -10.38 1.46
C VAL A 131 -15.25 -10.34 0.44
N LEU A 132 -14.98 -9.14 -0.06
CA LEU A 132 -13.87 -8.83 -0.95
C LEU A 132 -13.00 -7.73 -0.33
N ASN A 133 -11.69 -7.88 -0.39
CA ASN A 133 -10.70 -6.87 -0.01
C ASN A 133 -9.78 -6.56 -1.21
N LEU A 134 -9.82 -5.34 -1.69
CA LEU A 134 -9.02 -4.88 -2.82
C LEU A 134 -7.63 -4.47 -2.33
N LEU A 135 -6.61 -5.30 -2.61
CA LEU A 135 -5.25 -5.15 -2.07
C LEU A 135 -4.48 -4.01 -2.72
N SER A 136 -4.52 -3.96 -4.05
CA SER A 136 -3.67 -3.07 -4.83
C SER A 136 -4.28 -2.67 -6.16
N GLU A 137 -3.79 -1.56 -6.69
CA GLU A 137 -3.97 -1.16 -8.08
C GLU A 137 -2.62 -0.65 -8.61
N SER A 138 -2.19 -1.14 -9.76
CA SER A 138 -0.89 -0.82 -10.34
C SER A 138 -0.90 -0.76 -11.86
N SER A 139 0.09 -0.07 -12.46
CA SER A 139 0.32 -0.11 -13.90
C SER A 139 1.10 -1.36 -14.28
N ILE A 140 0.68 -2.05 -15.35
CA ILE A 140 1.39 -3.21 -15.90
C ILE A 140 1.82 -3.01 -17.35
N GLY A 141 1.50 -1.85 -17.92
CA GLY A 141 1.83 -1.49 -19.29
C GLY A 141 1.15 -0.20 -19.70
N SER A 142 1.43 0.26 -20.92
CA SER A 142 0.78 1.46 -21.47
C SER A 142 -0.72 1.22 -21.63
N GLY A 143 -1.53 2.01 -20.93
CA GLY A 143 -2.99 1.92 -21.00
C GLY A 143 -3.60 0.69 -20.33
N VAL A 144 -2.82 -0.09 -19.55
CA VAL A 144 -3.32 -1.27 -18.83
C VAL A 144 -3.00 -1.18 -17.35
N ARG A 145 -4.02 -1.35 -16.55
CA ARG A 145 -3.96 -1.33 -15.08
C ARG A 145 -4.36 -2.69 -14.52
N ARG A 146 -3.85 -3.00 -13.35
CA ARG A 146 -4.10 -4.26 -12.63
C ARG A 146 -4.67 -3.98 -11.27
N VAL A 147 -5.74 -4.65 -10.92
CA VAL A 147 -6.23 -4.77 -9.54
C VAL A 147 -6.04 -6.20 -9.04
N GLU A 148 -5.73 -6.30 -7.75
CA GLU A 148 -5.62 -7.58 -7.05
C GLU A 148 -6.53 -7.54 -5.83
N ALA A 149 -7.22 -8.63 -5.56
CA ALA A 149 -8.12 -8.72 -4.41
C ALA A 149 -8.08 -10.10 -3.76
N LEU A 150 -8.34 -10.11 -2.47
CA LEU A 150 -8.69 -11.31 -1.72
C LEU A 150 -10.21 -11.43 -1.61
N VAL A 151 -10.70 -12.65 -1.52
CA VAL A 151 -12.12 -12.94 -1.38
C VAL A 151 -12.37 -13.99 -0.30
N ALA A 152 -13.59 -14.00 0.23
CA ALA A 152 -14.05 -14.97 1.20
C ALA A 152 -13.14 -15.07 2.43
N GLN A 153 -12.69 -16.28 2.77
CA GLN A 153 -11.86 -16.54 3.95
C GLN A 153 -10.55 -15.76 3.95
N ASP A 154 -9.85 -15.68 2.82
CA ASP A 154 -8.55 -14.97 2.73
C ASP A 154 -8.72 -13.46 2.97
N ALA A 155 -9.82 -12.85 2.47
CA ALA A 155 -10.14 -11.46 2.76
C ALA A 155 -10.46 -11.24 4.25
N PHE A 156 -11.22 -12.16 4.85
CA PHE A 156 -11.52 -12.10 6.29
C PHE A 156 -10.25 -12.22 7.15
N GLU A 157 -9.36 -13.15 6.81
CA GLU A 157 -8.08 -13.34 7.50
C GLU A 157 -7.19 -12.10 7.38
N ARG A 158 -7.18 -11.44 6.24
CA ARG A 158 -6.49 -10.18 6.04
C ARG A 158 -7.00 -9.09 6.98
N PHE A 159 -8.31 -8.88 7.05
CA PHE A 159 -8.91 -7.93 7.98
C PHE A 159 -8.65 -8.29 9.45
N ALA A 160 -8.67 -9.58 9.78
CA ALA A 160 -8.35 -10.04 11.13
C ALA A 160 -6.90 -9.75 11.51
N ALA A 161 -5.95 -9.94 10.58
CA ALA A 161 -4.54 -9.63 10.79
C ALA A 161 -4.31 -8.11 10.95
N GLU A 162 -4.95 -7.29 10.14
CA GLU A 162 -4.87 -5.82 10.26
C GLU A 162 -5.44 -5.33 11.60
N ARG A 163 -6.58 -5.87 12.02
CA ARG A 163 -7.16 -5.57 13.35
C ARG A 163 -6.23 -5.99 14.49
N ALA A 164 -5.61 -7.17 14.40
CA ALA A 164 -4.66 -7.64 15.41
C ALA A 164 -3.41 -6.73 15.47
N LEU A 165 -2.92 -6.27 14.33
CA LEU A 165 -1.81 -5.31 14.27
C LEU A 165 -2.18 -3.98 14.95
N VAL A 166 -3.35 -3.43 14.63
CA VAL A 166 -3.85 -2.21 15.29
C VAL A 166 -3.97 -2.40 16.79
N ALA A 167 -4.54 -3.52 17.26
CA ALA A 167 -4.63 -3.84 18.68
C ALA A 167 -3.25 -3.88 19.35
N THR A 168 -2.26 -4.53 18.75
CA THR A 168 -0.89 -4.58 19.25
C THR A 168 -0.28 -3.18 19.39
N LEU A 169 -0.47 -2.32 18.40
CA LEU A 169 0.06 -0.95 18.41
C LEU A 169 -0.63 -0.10 19.49
N THR A 170 -1.95 -0.19 19.60
CA THR A 170 -2.72 0.57 20.61
C THR A 170 -2.38 0.16 22.01
N ASP A 171 -2.19 -1.14 22.27
CA ASP A 171 -1.74 -1.66 23.57
C ASP A 171 -0.33 -1.17 23.92
N SER A 172 0.59 -1.22 22.95
CA SER A 172 1.98 -0.76 23.14
C SER A 172 2.04 0.74 23.41
N LEU A 173 1.24 1.54 22.74
CA LEU A 173 1.20 3.00 22.87
C LEU A 173 0.22 3.50 23.93
N ARG A 174 -0.56 2.60 24.54
CA ARG A 174 -1.59 2.87 25.55
C ARG A 174 -2.58 3.95 25.13
N VAL A 175 -3.14 3.79 23.95
CA VAL A 175 -4.14 4.71 23.36
C VAL A 175 -5.30 3.92 22.76
N GLN A 176 -6.41 4.60 22.47
CA GLN A 176 -7.49 4.02 21.69
C GLN A 176 -7.13 4.02 20.19
N PRO A 177 -7.73 3.14 19.36
CA PRO A 177 -7.44 3.07 17.92
C PRO A 177 -7.54 4.41 17.19
N GLU A 178 -8.53 5.23 17.53
CA GLU A 178 -8.78 6.54 16.94
C GLU A 178 -7.69 7.57 17.25
N GLN A 179 -6.94 7.35 18.33
CA GLN A 179 -5.86 8.23 18.79
C GLN A 179 -4.48 7.78 18.27
N LEU A 180 -4.41 6.65 17.56
CA LEU A 180 -3.13 6.04 17.16
C LEU A 180 -2.29 6.98 16.29
N ALA A 181 -2.90 7.60 15.26
CA ALA A 181 -2.21 8.51 14.36
C ALA A 181 -1.64 9.72 15.11
N GLU A 182 -2.45 10.38 15.93
CA GLU A 182 -2.02 11.53 16.74
C GLU A 182 -0.87 11.15 17.72
N ARG A 183 -0.96 9.96 18.31
CA ARG A 183 0.07 9.45 19.23
C ARG A 183 1.40 9.23 18.52
N VAL A 184 1.37 8.68 17.31
CA VAL A 184 2.57 8.48 16.48
C VAL A 184 3.18 9.84 16.11
N ASP A 185 2.40 10.80 15.64
CA ASP A 185 2.88 12.14 15.30
C ASP A 185 3.51 12.84 16.49
N LYS A 186 2.90 12.72 17.69
CA LYS A 186 3.44 13.25 18.93
C LYS A 186 4.78 12.62 19.29
N LEU A 187 4.93 11.29 19.13
CA LEU A 187 6.19 10.59 19.39
C LEU A 187 7.29 11.02 18.42
N LEU A 188 6.98 11.18 17.14
CA LEU A 188 7.93 11.67 16.14
C LEU A 188 8.38 13.11 16.45
N GLY A 189 7.45 13.96 16.89
CA GLY A 189 7.78 15.31 17.35
C GLY A 189 8.67 15.34 18.59
N GLN A 190 8.38 14.46 19.57
CA GLN A 190 9.21 14.30 20.77
C GLN A 190 10.61 13.79 20.46
N LEU A 191 10.73 12.82 19.56
CA LEU A 191 12.00 12.28 19.10
C LEU A 191 12.85 13.39 18.47
N LYS A 192 12.29 14.13 17.51
CA LYS A 192 12.98 15.27 16.87
C LYS A 192 13.43 16.34 17.86
N SER A 193 12.61 16.65 18.88
CA SER A 193 12.97 17.60 19.92
C SER A 193 14.11 17.07 20.80
N ALA A 194 14.05 15.77 21.19
CA ALA A 194 15.09 15.13 21.97
C ALA A 194 16.44 15.09 21.22
N GLU A 195 16.44 14.75 19.95
CA GLU A 195 17.63 14.77 19.09
C GLU A 195 18.26 16.17 19.03
N LYS A 196 17.43 17.21 18.87
CA LYS A 196 17.89 18.61 18.88
C LYS A 196 18.50 19.00 20.26
N GLN A 197 17.89 18.58 21.36
CA GLN A 197 18.42 18.84 22.70
C GLN A 197 19.75 18.12 22.94
N ILE A 198 19.86 16.86 22.50
CA ILE A 198 21.11 16.08 22.59
C ILE A 198 22.21 16.80 21.81
N ALA A 199 21.94 17.21 20.56
CA ALA A 199 22.92 17.94 19.75
C ALA A 199 23.35 19.26 20.40
N ALA A 200 22.41 20.02 20.99
CA ALA A 200 22.71 21.26 21.71
C ALA A 200 23.60 21.03 22.95
N LEU A 201 23.26 20.01 23.76
CA LEU A 201 24.04 19.64 24.94
C LEU A 201 25.44 19.14 24.57
N GLN A 202 25.57 18.38 23.48
CA GLN A 202 26.88 17.94 22.96
C GLN A 202 27.73 19.13 22.51
N ALA A 203 27.13 20.11 21.79
CA ALA A 203 27.80 21.33 21.37
C ALA A 203 28.23 22.18 22.58
N GLU A 204 27.36 22.36 23.58
CA GLU A 204 27.69 23.07 24.81
C GLU A 204 28.85 22.43 25.58
N LYS A 205 28.80 21.10 25.74
CA LYS A 205 29.86 20.31 26.35
C LYS A 205 31.19 20.45 25.60
N LEU A 206 31.14 20.50 24.28
CA LEU A 206 32.32 20.68 23.43
C LEU A 206 32.92 22.09 23.61
N LEU A 207 32.07 23.13 23.63
CA LEU A 207 32.50 24.51 23.87
C LEU A 207 33.04 24.73 25.29
N ALA A 208 32.47 24.12 26.29
CA ALA A 208 33.03 24.15 27.66
C ALA A 208 34.45 23.56 27.68
N ARG A 209 34.69 22.48 26.94
CA ARG A 209 36.01 21.86 26.85
C ARG A 209 37.04 22.72 26.08
N SER A 210 36.62 23.61 25.19
CA SER A 210 37.51 24.51 24.47
C SER A 210 38.29 25.45 25.38
N GLY A 211 37.65 25.90 26.47
CA GLY A 211 38.29 26.75 27.49
C GLY A 211 39.45 26.02 28.21
N GLU A 212 39.22 24.78 28.59
CA GLU A 212 40.23 23.93 29.21
C GLU A 212 41.40 23.64 28.28
N LEU A 213 41.10 23.31 27.01
CA LEU A 213 42.12 23.05 25.99
C LEU A 213 42.94 24.29 25.65
N ALA A 214 42.29 25.44 25.54
CA ALA A 214 43.00 26.72 25.36
C ALA A 214 43.92 27.05 26.53
N ALA A 215 43.47 26.85 27.75
CA ALA A 215 44.28 27.02 28.96
C ALA A 215 45.48 26.06 29.07
N ALA A 216 45.32 24.83 28.51
CA ALA A 216 46.38 23.83 28.47
C ALA A 216 47.36 23.99 27.32
N ALA A 217 47.23 25.04 26.46
CA ALA A 217 48.09 25.30 25.33
C ALA A 217 49.55 25.45 25.72
N ARG A 218 50.44 24.69 25.10
CA ARG A 218 51.88 24.73 25.36
C ARG A 218 52.56 25.76 24.44
N ARG A 219 53.60 26.44 24.93
CA ARG A 219 54.40 27.35 24.10
C ARG A 219 55.56 26.58 23.47
N VAL A 220 55.69 26.67 22.16
CA VAL A 220 56.78 26.08 21.39
C VAL A 220 57.37 27.18 20.54
N GLY A 221 58.47 27.76 21.00
CA GLY A 221 59.03 29.02 20.41
C GLY A 221 58.05 30.17 20.60
N ASP A 222 57.68 30.86 19.53
CA ASP A 222 56.73 31.96 19.50
C ASP A 222 55.28 31.53 19.18
N VAL A 223 55.02 30.22 19.15
CA VAL A 223 53.70 29.66 18.78
C VAL A 223 53.07 28.94 19.96
N ARG A 224 51.78 29.15 20.17
CA ARG A 224 50.96 28.32 21.10
C ARG A 224 50.43 27.10 20.37
N LEU A 225 50.64 25.93 20.96
CA LEU A 225 50.23 24.65 20.40
C LEU A 225 49.20 23.96 21.30
N VAL A 226 48.07 23.57 20.70
CA VAL A 226 47.10 22.66 21.27
C VAL A 226 47.05 21.39 20.39
N ALA A 227 47.41 20.25 20.95
CA ALA A 227 47.34 18.97 20.27
C ALA A 227 46.67 17.98 21.19
N GLU A 228 45.48 17.53 20.83
CA GLU A 228 44.65 16.63 21.62
C GLU A 228 43.96 15.57 20.70
N SER A 229 43.81 14.38 21.20
CA SER A 229 43.04 13.32 20.52
C SER A 229 41.64 13.24 21.13
N LEU A 230 40.62 13.43 20.30
CA LEU A 230 39.23 13.50 20.70
C LEU A 230 38.41 12.41 19.98
N PRO A 231 38.49 11.14 20.42
CA PRO A 231 37.78 10.04 19.75
C PRO A 231 36.25 10.25 19.86
N GLY A 232 35.53 9.90 18.76
CA GLY A 232 34.08 9.92 18.71
C GLY A 232 33.43 11.28 18.42
N ILE A 233 34.21 12.33 18.13
CA ILE A 233 33.70 13.64 17.72
C ILE A 233 33.63 13.72 16.20
N ALA A 234 32.50 14.22 15.67
CA ALA A 234 32.33 14.39 14.21
C ALA A 234 33.26 15.50 13.68
N GLY A 235 33.69 15.36 12.41
CA GLY A 235 34.66 16.29 11.82
C GLY A 235 34.17 17.75 11.79
N GLY A 236 32.85 18.01 11.64
CA GLY A 236 32.27 19.35 11.73
C GLY A 236 32.41 19.97 13.11
N ASP A 237 32.21 19.17 14.15
CA ASP A 237 32.31 19.59 15.55
C ASP A 237 33.77 19.85 15.95
N LEU A 238 34.70 19.02 15.44
CA LEU A 238 36.15 19.25 15.64
C LEU A 238 36.57 20.56 15.03
N ARG A 239 36.08 20.93 13.85
CA ARG A 239 36.36 22.21 13.23
C ARG A 239 35.83 23.37 14.07
N THR A 240 34.63 23.27 14.59
CA THR A 240 34.02 24.29 15.46
C THR A 240 34.83 24.48 16.73
N LEU A 241 35.23 23.35 17.36
CA LEU A 241 36.08 23.37 18.53
C LEU A 241 37.43 24.01 18.27
N ALA A 242 38.11 23.67 17.18
CA ALA A 242 39.40 24.23 16.82
C ALA A 242 39.31 25.75 16.58
N LEU A 243 38.24 26.23 15.94
CA LEU A 243 38.01 27.66 15.74
C LEU A 243 37.78 28.39 17.05
N ASP A 244 37.00 27.87 17.98
CA ASP A 244 36.74 28.48 19.28
C ASP A 244 38.00 28.45 20.16
N ILE A 245 38.78 27.36 20.15
CA ILE A 245 40.11 27.35 20.83
C ILE A 245 41.02 28.44 20.28
N ARG A 246 41.11 28.57 18.96
CA ARG A 246 41.94 29.58 18.31
C ARG A 246 41.50 31.01 18.68
N GLU A 247 40.20 31.27 18.75
CA GLU A 247 39.67 32.58 19.18
C GLU A 247 40.05 32.88 20.62
N ARG A 248 39.95 31.91 21.52
CA ARG A 248 40.35 32.03 22.94
C ARG A 248 41.86 32.24 23.13
N LEU A 249 42.69 31.74 22.24
CA LEU A 249 44.13 31.95 22.29
C LEU A 249 44.56 33.38 21.86
N GLY A 250 43.63 34.17 21.27
CA GLY A 250 43.83 35.55 20.91
C GLY A 250 44.68 35.77 19.66
N ALA A 251 45.38 36.92 19.58
CA ALA A 251 46.14 37.37 18.39
C ALA A 251 47.55 36.74 18.27
N GLU A 252 47.95 35.91 19.26
CA GLU A 252 49.25 35.23 19.18
C GLU A 252 49.23 34.11 18.11
N PRO A 253 50.35 33.82 17.46
CA PRO A 253 50.43 32.68 16.55
C PRO A 253 50.05 31.38 17.28
N ALA A 254 49.08 30.63 16.73
CA ALA A 254 48.59 29.42 17.35
C ALA A 254 48.33 28.32 16.30
N VAL A 255 48.57 27.07 16.70
CA VAL A 255 48.24 25.86 15.98
C VAL A 255 47.32 25.02 16.88
N VAL A 256 46.16 24.60 16.34
CA VAL A 256 45.17 23.79 17.03
C VAL A 256 44.88 22.57 16.17
#